data_cf41178548b515cc3496703b9317b610
#
_entry.id   cf41178548b515cc3496703b9317b610
#
_cell.length_a   1.000
_cell.length_b   1.000
_cell.length_c   1.000
_cell.angle_alpha   90.00
_cell.angle_beta   90.00
_cell.angle_gamma   90.00
#
_symmetry.space_group_name_H-M   'P 1'
#
loop_
_entity.id
_entity.type
_entity.pdbx_description
1 polymer ?
#
loop_
_entity_poly.entity_id
_entity_poly.type
_entity_poly.pdbx_seq_one_letter_code
_entity_poly.pdbx_strand_id
1 'polypeptide(L)'
;TSGQREIPAMVTEVDDESAFIMSLTENIARRKFSPLELLAGIEQLRDQGYDKKIIAEKTGLSQEYVHGVLYLLKNGEERLLTAVGSGRIPLHLAIVIAGAGSDDKTVQTALQDAYESGKLRGSQLIQARRVIERRRAQGRSMGGSMASRKPREDVTTSSLVRNYQREVERQKLLIHILRDAVVEIP
;
A
#
# COMPACT_ATOMS: atom_id res chain seq x y z
N THR A 1 -36.32 0.47 14.81
CA THR A 1 -37.00 1.75 14.43
C THR A 1 -37.56 2.38 15.68
N SER A 2 -36.95 3.51 16.12
CA SER A 2 -37.23 4.14 17.42
C SER A 2 -38.55 4.93 17.50
N GLY A 3 -39.40 4.92 16.48
CA GLY A 3 -40.68 5.65 16.47
C GLY A 3 -40.59 7.15 16.61
N GLN A 4 -39.40 7.74 16.74
CA GLN A 4 -39.18 9.16 16.80
C GLN A 4 -39.39 9.80 15.45
N ARG A 5 -40.23 10.83 15.37
CA ARG A 5 -40.51 11.60 14.13
C ARG A 5 -39.56 12.78 13.92
N GLU A 6 -38.84 13.19 14.96
CA GLU A 6 -37.94 14.32 14.97
C GLU A 6 -36.59 13.90 15.56
N ILE A 7 -35.52 14.42 15.01
CA ILE A 7 -34.15 14.28 15.52
C ILE A 7 -33.56 15.70 15.73
N PRO A 8 -32.80 15.92 16.80
CA PRO A 8 -32.09 17.18 16.95
C PRO A 8 -31.00 17.27 15.88
N ALA A 9 -30.99 18.37 15.14
CA ALA A 9 -30.01 18.62 14.08
C ALA A 9 -29.45 20.05 14.26
N MET A 10 -28.14 20.18 14.04
CA MET A 10 -27.48 21.48 13.93
C MET A 10 -27.34 21.81 12.44
N VAL A 11 -27.98 22.89 12.01
CA VAL A 11 -27.92 23.39 10.65
C VAL A 11 -26.80 24.43 10.57
N THR A 12 -25.88 24.25 9.65
CA THR A 12 -24.76 25.16 9.40
C THR A 12 -24.74 25.54 7.92
N GLU A 13 -24.66 26.83 7.64
CA GLU A 13 -24.45 27.30 6.26
C GLU A 13 -22.99 27.19 5.89
N VAL A 14 -22.71 26.41 4.87
CA VAL A 14 -21.38 26.18 4.31
C VAL A 14 -21.47 26.10 2.79
N ASP A 15 -20.37 26.41 2.10
CA ASP A 15 -20.27 26.18 0.67
C ASP A 15 -20.18 24.68 0.32
N ASP A 16 -20.41 24.30 -0.93
CA ASP A 16 -20.45 22.93 -1.39
C ASP A 16 -19.11 22.19 -1.15
N GLU A 17 -17.99 22.91 -1.26
CA GLU A 17 -16.66 22.36 -1.03
C GLU A 17 -16.47 22.02 0.46
N SER A 18 -16.79 22.94 1.35
CA SER A 18 -16.73 22.72 2.80
C SER A 18 -17.69 21.61 3.23
N ALA A 19 -18.91 21.55 2.66
CA ALA A 19 -19.86 20.48 2.92
C ALA A 19 -19.31 19.11 2.51
N PHE A 20 -18.67 19.02 1.35
CA PHE A 20 -18.03 17.80 0.85
C PHE A 20 -16.89 17.35 1.80
N ILE A 21 -15.99 18.26 2.18
CA ILE A 21 -14.86 17.96 3.08
C ILE A 21 -15.38 17.52 4.46
N MET A 22 -16.40 18.18 5.01
CA MET A 22 -17.01 17.79 6.29
C MET A 22 -17.61 16.38 6.22
N SER A 23 -18.37 16.08 5.15
CA SER A 23 -18.95 14.76 4.93
C SER A 23 -17.88 13.67 4.79
N LEU A 24 -16.84 13.92 4.01
CA LEU A 24 -15.72 12.98 3.83
C LEU A 24 -15.00 12.73 5.16
N THR A 25 -14.70 13.79 5.90
CA THR A 25 -14.02 13.71 7.20
C THR A 25 -14.85 12.94 8.23
N GLU A 26 -16.16 13.21 8.30
CA GLU A 26 -17.07 12.49 9.18
C GLU A 26 -17.12 11.00 8.85
N ASN A 27 -17.22 10.65 7.58
CA ASN A 27 -17.23 9.26 7.13
C ASN A 27 -15.90 8.55 7.46
N ILE A 28 -14.77 9.23 7.29
CA ILE A 28 -13.44 8.73 7.69
C ILE A 28 -13.39 8.49 9.19
N ALA A 29 -13.82 9.47 10.01
CA ALA A 29 -13.82 9.38 11.48
C ALA A 29 -14.72 8.24 11.98
N ARG A 30 -15.86 8.03 11.35
CA ARG A 30 -16.80 6.94 11.68
C ARG A 30 -16.36 5.58 11.16
N ARG A 31 -15.30 5.48 10.35
CA ARG A 31 -14.84 4.24 9.67
C ARG A 31 -15.95 3.55 8.86
N LYS A 32 -16.86 4.31 8.30
CA LYS A 32 -18.02 3.82 7.52
C LYS A 32 -17.88 4.04 6.00
N PHE A 33 -16.73 4.49 5.54
CA PHE A 33 -16.49 4.71 4.12
C PHE A 33 -16.11 3.39 3.43
N SER A 34 -16.56 3.22 2.20
CA SER A 34 -16.01 2.19 1.33
C SER A 34 -14.63 2.62 0.82
N PRO A 35 -13.72 1.67 0.53
CA PRO A 35 -12.42 2.01 -0.06
C PRO A 35 -12.54 2.87 -1.32
N LEU A 36 -13.55 2.63 -2.16
CA LEU A 36 -13.78 3.42 -3.38
C LEU A 36 -14.21 4.85 -3.09
N GLU A 37 -15.07 5.06 -2.09
CA GLU A 37 -15.48 6.42 -1.67
C GLU A 37 -14.29 7.23 -1.18
N LEU A 38 -13.38 6.61 -0.42
CA LEU A 38 -12.17 7.27 0.04
C LEU A 38 -11.24 7.62 -1.13
N LEU A 39 -11.04 6.69 -2.07
CA LEU A 39 -10.23 6.93 -3.27
C LEU A 39 -10.81 8.11 -4.08
N ALA A 40 -12.12 8.07 -4.36
CA ALA A 40 -12.81 9.13 -5.10
C ALA A 40 -12.74 10.48 -4.37
N GLY A 41 -12.93 10.49 -3.05
CA GLY A 41 -12.86 11.71 -2.25
C GLY A 41 -11.48 12.37 -2.27
N ILE A 42 -10.41 11.58 -2.13
CA ILE A 42 -9.03 12.09 -2.20
C ILE A 42 -8.69 12.55 -3.62
N GLU A 43 -9.17 11.82 -4.63
CA GLU A 43 -9.01 12.20 -6.04
C GLU A 43 -9.68 13.53 -6.35
N GLN A 44 -10.91 13.72 -5.91
CA GLN A 44 -11.65 14.96 -6.08
C GLN A 44 -10.93 16.15 -5.42
N LEU A 45 -10.40 16.00 -4.22
CA LEU A 45 -9.63 17.06 -3.56
C LEU A 45 -8.35 17.40 -4.32
N ARG A 46 -7.65 16.39 -4.88
CA ARG A 46 -6.49 16.61 -5.75
C ARG A 46 -6.88 17.41 -7.00
N ASP A 47 -7.99 17.06 -7.64
CA ASP A 47 -8.46 17.70 -8.88
C ASP A 47 -8.93 19.14 -8.64
N GLN A 48 -9.36 19.46 -7.42
CA GLN A 48 -9.62 20.83 -6.95
C GLN A 48 -8.32 21.64 -6.69
N GLY A 49 -7.14 21.01 -6.85
CA GLY A 49 -5.83 21.68 -6.73
C GLY A 49 -5.22 21.59 -5.34
N TYR A 50 -5.80 20.84 -4.41
CA TYR A 50 -5.19 20.64 -3.09
C TYR A 50 -3.95 19.76 -3.17
N ASP A 51 -2.89 20.19 -2.52
CA ASP A 51 -1.72 19.34 -2.34
C ASP A 51 -1.94 18.27 -1.26
N LYS A 52 -1.06 17.26 -1.24
CA LYS A 52 -1.15 16.14 -0.31
C LYS A 52 -1.13 16.55 1.17
N LYS A 53 -0.47 17.67 1.51
CA LYS A 53 -0.38 18.18 2.87
C LYS A 53 -1.72 18.77 3.30
N ILE A 54 -2.33 19.60 2.45
CA ILE A 54 -3.63 20.20 2.70
C ILE A 54 -4.72 19.12 2.74
N ILE A 55 -4.67 18.12 1.84
CA ILE A 55 -5.61 16.99 1.88
C ILE A 55 -5.50 16.24 3.22
N ALA A 56 -4.28 15.97 3.69
CA ALA A 56 -4.06 15.30 4.97
C ALA A 56 -4.62 16.12 6.15
N GLU A 57 -4.37 17.43 6.19
CA GLU A 57 -4.90 18.33 7.21
C GLU A 57 -6.42 18.38 7.20
N LYS A 58 -7.05 18.51 6.02
CA LYS A 58 -8.50 18.58 5.87
C LYS A 58 -9.21 17.27 6.22
N THR A 59 -8.61 16.13 5.93
CA THR A 59 -9.22 14.80 6.12
C THR A 59 -8.85 14.13 7.45
N GLY A 60 -7.86 14.65 8.16
CA GLY A 60 -7.32 14.02 9.37
C GLY A 60 -6.50 12.74 9.10
N LEU A 61 -6.17 12.47 7.83
CA LEU A 61 -5.32 11.34 7.44
C LEU A 61 -3.84 11.72 7.56
N SER A 62 -2.96 10.72 7.68
CA SER A 62 -1.53 11.00 7.60
C SER A 62 -1.10 11.37 6.17
N GLN A 63 -0.10 12.21 6.04
CA GLN A 63 0.41 12.65 4.74
C GLN A 63 0.96 11.47 3.92
N GLU A 64 1.57 10.48 4.59
CA GLU A 64 2.07 9.25 3.97
C GLU A 64 0.92 8.41 3.40
N TYR A 65 -0.20 8.34 4.12
CA TYR A 65 -1.37 7.60 3.65
C TYR A 65 -1.99 8.28 2.43
N VAL A 66 -2.19 9.59 2.46
CA VAL A 66 -2.68 10.38 1.32
C VAL A 66 -1.74 10.22 0.12
N HIS A 67 -0.43 10.31 0.33
CA HIS A 67 0.55 10.05 -0.73
C HIS A 67 0.42 8.64 -1.32
N GLY A 68 0.26 7.62 -0.47
CA GLY A 68 0.06 6.25 -0.89
C GLY A 68 -1.21 6.05 -1.73
N VAL A 69 -2.31 6.70 -1.33
CA VAL A 69 -3.58 6.68 -2.08
C VAL A 69 -3.43 7.35 -3.44
N LEU A 70 -2.85 8.55 -3.50
CA LEU A 70 -2.60 9.26 -4.76
C LEU A 70 -1.64 8.49 -5.67
N TYR A 71 -0.66 7.81 -5.09
CA TYR A 71 0.25 6.94 -5.85
C TYR A 71 -0.47 5.71 -6.41
N LEU A 72 -1.35 5.08 -5.62
CA LEU A 72 -2.18 3.95 -6.07
C LEU A 72 -3.10 4.37 -7.23
N LEU A 73 -3.75 5.53 -7.14
CA LEU A 73 -4.61 6.06 -8.20
C LEU A 73 -3.83 6.33 -9.50
N LYS A 74 -2.60 6.84 -9.38
CA LYS A 74 -1.77 7.18 -10.54
C LYS A 74 -1.09 5.96 -11.19
N ASN A 75 -0.58 5.03 -10.37
CA ASN A 75 0.35 3.97 -10.81
C ASN A 75 -0.18 2.56 -10.54
N GLY A 76 -1.33 2.42 -9.87
CA GLY A 76 -1.97 1.12 -9.63
C GLY A 76 -2.53 0.54 -10.92
N GLU A 77 -2.40 -0.78 -11.08
CA GLU A 77 -3.08 -1.46 -12.17
C GLU A 77 -4.60 -1.47 -11.94
N GLU A 78 -5.38 -1.40 -13.03
CA GLU A 78 -6.85 -1.45 -13.00
C GLU A 78 -7.35 -2.70 -12.26
N ARG A 79 -6.70 -3.83 -12.46
CA ARG A 79 -6.97 -5.08 -11.74
C ARG A 79 -6.86 -4.93 -10.23
N LEU A 80 -5.86 -4.15 -9.75
CA LEU A 80 -5.64 -3.90 -8.33
C LEU A 80 -6.74 -3.01 -7.75
N LEU A 81 -7.14 -1.95 -8.47
CA LEU A 81 -8.25 -1.08 -8.08
C LEU A 81 -9.58 -1.85 -8.04
N THR A 82 -9.83 -2.71 -9.02
CA THR A 82 -11.00 -3.61 -9.04
C THR A 82 -11.00 -4.56 -7.86
N ALA A 83 -9.83 -5.09 -7.46
CA ALA A 83 -9.71 -5.97 -6.30
C ALA A 83 -9.98 -5.24 -4.97
N VAL A 84 -9.60 -3.96 -4.87
CA VAL A 84 -9.94 -3.10 -3.73
C VAL A 84 -11.44 -2.84 -3.69
N GLY A 85 -12.05 -2.46 -4.81
CA GLY A 85 -13.48 -2.19 -4.90
C GLY A 85 -14.36 -3.40 -4.56
N SER A 86 -13.93 -4.60 -4.94
CA SER A 86 -14.62 -5.86 -4.61
C SER A 86 -14.30 -6.39 -3.20
N GLY A 87 -13.46 -5.71 -2.43
CA GLY A 87 -13.07 -6.13 -1.08
C GLY A 87 -12.10 -7.33 -1.03
N ARG A 88 -11.60 -7.82 -2.19
CA ARG A 88 -10.62 -8.92 -2.25
C ARG A 88 -9.28 -8.53 -1.65
N ILE A 89 -8.88 -7.27 -1.82
CA ILE A 89 -7.64 -6.73 -1.27
C ILE A 89 -7.97 -5.49 -0.43
N PRO A 90 -7.55 -5.46 0.84
CA PRO A 90 -7.67 -4.25 1.66
C PRO A 90 -6.88 -3.08 1.08
N LEU A 91 -7.43 -1.86 1.16
CA LEU A 91 -6.82 -0.65 0.57
C LEU A 91 -5.36 -0.43 1.01
N HIS A 92 -5.05 -0.64 2.30
CA HIS A 92 -3.67 -0.48 2.78
C HIS A 92 -2.68 -1.45 2.13
N LEU A 93 -3.11 -2.67 1.78
CA LEU A 93 -2.27 -3.62 1.04
C LEU A 93 -2.14 -3.25 -0.44
N ALA A 94 -3.20 -2.73 -1.04
CA ALA A 94 -3.14 -2.21 -2.41
C ALA A 94 -2.13 -1.06 -2.53
N ILE A 95 -2.08 -0.15 -1.56
CA ILE A 95 -1.07 0.92 -1.48
C ILE A 95 0.35 0.31 -1.42
N VAL A 96 0.54 -0.74 -0.62
CA VAL A 96 1.83 -1.45 -0.52
C VAL A 96 2.20 -2.09 -1.86
N ILE A 97 1.26 -2.75 -2.54
CA ILE A 97 1.48 -3.39 -3.84
C ILE A 97 1.82 -2.35 -4.91
N ALA A 98 1.02 -1.29 -5.01
CA ALA A 98 1.24 -0.21 -5.98
C ALA A 98 2.62 0.45 -5.81
N GLY A 99 3.06 0.66 -4.56
CA GLY A 99 4.39 1.19 -4.27
C GLY A 99 5.55 0.21 -4.48
N ALA A 100 5.27 -1.06 -4.79
CA ALA A 100 6.32 -2.05 -5.04
C ALA A 100 6.84 -1.93 -6.47
N GLY A 101 8.09 -1.52 -6.58
CA GLY A 101 8.80 -1.66 -7.85
C GLY A 101 8.72 -0.53 -8.83
N SER A 102 8.36 0.70 -8.42
CA SER A 102 8.43 1.92 -9.26
C SER A 102 8.16 1.63 -10.74
N ASP A 103 6.92 1.61 -11.18
CA ASP A 103 6.47 1.43 -12.57
C ASP A 103 6.55 0.01 -13.17
N ASP A 104 6.97 -1.00 -12.41
CA ASP A 104 7.01 -2.37 -12.90
C ASP A 104 5.70 -3.11 -12.57
N LYS A 105 4.79 -3.07 -13.52
CA LYS A 105 3.47 -3.72 -13.42
C LYS A 105 3.57 -5.23 -13.15
N THR A 106 4.64 -5.87 -13.62
CA THR A 106 4.83 -7.32 -13.40
C THR A 106 5.01 -7.66 -11.92
N VAL A 107 5.64 -6.77 -11.15
CA VAL A 107 5.79 -6.91 -9.70
C VAL A 107 4.46 -6.69 -8.97
N GLN A 108 3.67 -5.69 -9.39
CA GLN A 108 2.34 -5.47 -8.82
C GLN A 108 1.45 -6.70 -9.02
N THR A 109 1.39 -7.22 -10.25
CA THR A 109 0.64 -8.43 -10.60
C THR A 109 1.10 -9.63 -9.77
N ALA A 110 2.42 -9.87 -9.68
CA ALA A 110 2.97 -11.00 -8.94
C ALA A 110 2.67 -10.94 -7.43
N LEU A 111 2.70 -9.74 -6.83
CA LEU A 111 2.33 -9.52 -5.42
C LEU A 111 0.84 -9.70 -5.20
N GLN A 112 0.01 -9.18 -6.11
CA GLN A 112 -1.44 -9.36 -6.08
C GLN A 112 -1.82 -10.83 -6.15
N ASP A 113 -1.28 -11.58 -7.12
CA ASP A 113 -1.53 -13.02 -7.28
C ASP A 113 -1.05 -13.82 -6.07
N ALA A 114 0.09 -13.45 -5.47
CA ALA A 114 0.59 -14.10 -4.27
C ALA A 114 -0.36 -13.90 -3.07
N TYR A 115 -0.98 -12.73 -2.96
CA TYR A 115 -1.95 -12.44 -1.92
C TYR A 115 -3.29 -13.16 -2.19
N GLU A 116 -3.87 -13.01 -3.39
CA GLU A 116 -5.15 -13.61 -3.77
C GLU A 116 -5.10 -15.15 -3.71
N SER A 117 -3.96 -15.77 -4.06
CA SER A 117 -3.75 -17.21 -3.93
C SER A 117 -3.43 -17.69 -2.50
N GLY A 118 -3.38 -16.77 -1.52
CA GLY A 118 -3.07 -17.10 -0.13
C GLY A 118 -1.61 -17.51 0.15
N LYS A 119 -0.72 -17.41 -0.83
CA LYS A 119 0.71 -17.74 -0.68
C LYS A 119 1.47 -16.75 0.20
N LEU A 120 1.04 -15.47 0.18
CA LEU A 120 1.56 -14.43 1.04
C LEU A 120 0.39 -13.72 1.73
N ARG A 121 0.48 -13.55 3.05
CA ARG A 121 -0.48 -12.78 3.84
C ARG A 121 0.05 -11.36 4.10
N GLY A 122 -0.78 -10.47 4.66
CA GLY A 122 -0.50 -9.04 4.75
C GLY A 122 0.90 -8.66 5.22
N SER A 123 1.37 -9.16 6.37
CA SER A 123 2.72 -8.89 6.87
C SER A 123 3.83 -9.46 5.99
N GLN A 124 3.61 -10.65 5.43
CA GLN A 124 4.56 -11.30 4.52
C GLN A 124 4.66 -10.54 3.19
N LEU A 125 3.56 -9.98 2.71
CA LEU A 125 3.53 -9.14 1.52
C LEU A 125 4.39 -7.88 1.69
N ILE A 126 4.28 -7.21 2.85
CA ILE A 126 5.10 -6.05 3.18
C ILE A 126 6.59 -6.42 3.23
N GLN A 127 6.92 -7.56 3.79
CA GLN A 127 8.31 -8.06 3.84
C GLN A 127 8.81 -8.44 2.43
N ALA A 128 8.00 -9.10 1.62
CA ALA A 128 8.34 -9.46 0.24
C ALA A 128 8.64 -8.21 -0.60
N ARG A 129 7.82 -7.15 -0.46
CA ARG A 129 8.10 -5.85 -1.07
C ARG A 129 9.47 -5.32 -0.68
N ARG A 130 9.81 -5.31 0.62
CA ARG A 130 11.13 -4.83 1.10
C ARG A 130 12.29 -5.63 0.53
N VAL A 131 12.12 -6.96 0.37
CA VAL A 131 13.14 -7.82 -0.26
C VAL A 131 13.34 -7.43 -1.73
N ILE A 132 12.26 -7.17 -2.47
CA ILE A 132 12.33 -6.75 -3.88
C ILE A 132 13.05 -5.40 -3.98
N GLU A 133 12.66 -4.42 -3.18
CA GLU A 133 13.26 -3.08 -3.17
C GLU A 133 14.77 -3.14 -2.84
N ARG A 134 15.16 -3.93 -1.83
CA ARG A 134 16.57 -4.12 -1.46
C ARG A 134 17.38 -4.73 -2.61
N ARG A 135 16.87 -5.78 -3.25
CA ARG A 135 17.55 -6.41 -4.39
C ARG A 135 17.70 -5.46 -5.58
N ARG A 136 16.69 -4.64 -5.85
CA ARG A 136 16.77 -3.62 -6.89
C ARG A 136 17.81 -2.55 -6.57
N ALA A 137 17.87 -2.10 -5.32
CA ALA A 137 18.85 -1.14 -4.86
C ALA A 137 20.29 -1.69 -4.97
N GLN A 138 20.51 -2.95 -4.60
CA GLN A 138 21.81 -3.62 -4.72
C GLN A 138 22.22 -3.84 -6.19
N GLY A 139 21.30 -4.23 -7.06
CA GLY A 139 21.55 -4.38 -8.50
C GLY A 139 21.90 -3.05 -9.19
N ARG A 140 21.38 -1.93 -8.70
CA ARG A 140 21.77 -0.59 -9.17
C ARG A 140 23.14 -0.15 -8.68
N SER A 141 23.53 -0.55 -7.47
CA SER A 141 24.83 -0.21 -6.86
C SER A 141 25.99 -1.00 -7.48
N MET A 142 25.76 -2.20 -7.96
CA MET A 142 26.79 -3.04 -8.61
C MET A 142 26.98 -2.77 -10.10
N GLY A 143 26.30 -1.79 -10.69
CA GLY A 143 26.35 -1.42 -12.10
C GLY A 143 27.62 -0.71 -12.56
N GLY A 144 28.73 -0.82 -11.83
CA GLY A 144 30.05 -0.25 -12.18
C GLY A 144 30.97 -1.19 -12.97
N SER A 145 30.54 -2.36 -13.42
CA SER A 145 31.35 -3.25 -14.28
C SER A 145 30.53 -3.77 -15.47
N MET A 146 31.06 -3.55 -16.66
CA MET A 146 30.59 -4.08 -17.94
C MET A 146 30.72 -5.60 -17.98
N ALA A 147 29.89 -6.33 -17.26
CA ALA A 147 29.84 -7.77 -17.40
C ALA A 147 28.39 -8.24 -17.42
N SER A 148 27.96 -8.66 -18.60
CA SER A 148 26.83 -9.55 -18.85
C SER A 148 25.47 -9.09 -18.30
N ARG A 149 24.71 -8.37 -19.14
CA ARG A 149 23.25 -8.28 -19.03
C ARG A 149 22.66 -9.70 -19.10
N LYS A 150 22.51 -10.36 -17.96
CA LYS A 150 21.53 -11.44 -17.87
C LYS A 150 20.16 -10.83 -18.16
N PRO A 151 19.31 -11.51 -18.97
CA PRO A 151 17.93 -11.06 -19.15
C PRO A 151 17.29 -10.84 -17.78
N ARG A 152 16.51 -9.77 -17.62
CA ARG A 152 15.69 -9.59 -16.44
C ARG A 152 14.82 -10.84 -16.31
N GLU A 153 15.07 -11.68 -15.32
CA GLU A 153 14.13 -12.75 -14.97
C GLU A 153 12.79 -12.09 -14.69
N ASP A 154 11.79 -12.41 -15.49
CA ASP A 154 10.43 -11.94 -15.29
C ASP A 154 10.02 -12.29 -13.84
N VAL A 155 9.58 -11.30 -13.11
CA VAL A 155 9.16 -11.48 -11.71
C VAL A 155 7.84 -12.23 -11.74
N THR A 156 7.91 -13.54 -11.63
CA THR A 156 6.74 -14.40 -11.50
C THR A 156 6.36 -14.54 -10.02
N THR A 157 5.09 -14.82 -9.73
CA THR A 157 4.60 -15.11 -8.38
C THR A 157 5.43 -16.20 -7.70
N SER A 158 5.82 -17.22 -8.42
CA SER A 158 6.63 -18.34 -7.90
C SER A 158 8.06 -17.91 -7.57
N SER A 159 8.71 -17.11 -8.44
CA SER A 159 10.06 -16.59 -8.19
C SER A 159 10.08 -15.63 -7.02
N LEU A 160 9.03 -14.80 -6.87
CA LEU A 160 8.85 -13.86 -5.78
C LEU A 160 8.71 -14.58 -4.44
N VAL A 161 7.82 -15.56 -4.34
CA VAL A 161 7.59 -16.36 -3.13
C VAL A 161 8.85 -17.11 -2.73
N ARG A 162 9.54 -17.77 -3.69
CA ARG A 162 10.81 -18.47 -3.44
C ARG A 162 11.90 -17.54 -2.92
N ASN A 163 12.02 -16.36 -3.51
CA ASN A 163 13.01 -15.38 -3.10
C ASN A 163 12.72 -14.84 -1.69
N TYR A 164 11.45 -14.61 -1.37
CA TYR A 164 11.02 -14.24 -0.03
C TYR A 164 11.34 -15.32 0.99
N GLN A 165 10.99 -16.59 0.72
CA GLN A 165 11.27 -17.72 1.59
C GLN A 165 12.77 -17.87 1.87
N ARG A 166 13.63 -17.80 0.84
CA ARG A 166 15.09 -17.85 1.00
C ARG A 166 15.62 -16.73 1.90
N GLU A 167 15.07 -15.52 1.77
CA GLU A 167 15.51 -14.41 2.61
C GLU A 167 15.06 -14.59 4.06
N VAL A 168 13.88 -15.12 4.32
CA VAL A 168 13.39 -15.44 5.66
C VAL A 168 14.27 -16.52 6.32
N GLU A 169 14.64 -17.57 5.58
CA GLU A 169 15.52 -18.62 6.06
C GLU A 169 16.92 -18.08 6.39
N ARG A 170 17.46 -17.24 5.51
CA ARG A 170 18.73 -16.57 5.73
C ARG A 170 18.72 -15.69 6.98
N GLN A 171 17.66 -14.93 7.20
CA GLN A 171 17.51 -14.09 8.40
C GLN A 171 17.40 -14.93 9.67
N LYS A 172 16.66 -16.04 9.64
CA LYS A 172 16.58 -16.97 10.77
C LYS A 172 17.95 -17.56 11.12
N LEU A 173 18.72 -17.98 10.11
CA LEU A 173 20.07 -18.51 10.31
C LEU A 173 21.00 -17.46 10.93
N LEU A 174 20.97 -16.22 10.44
CA LEU A 174 21.78 -15.14 11.00
C LEU A 174 21.41 -14.84 12.46
N ILE A 175 20.12 -14.83 12.81
CA ILE A 175 19.66 -14.66 14.19
C ILE A 175 20.17 -15.80 15.07
N HIS A 176 20.15 -17.03 14.59
CA HIS A 176 20.64 -18.20 15.33
C HIS A 176 22.15 -18.07 15.60
N ILE A 177 22.95 -17.79 14.57
CA ILE A 177 24.40 -17.59 14.70
C ILE A 177 24.71 -16.45 15.66
N LEU A 178 24.02 -15.31 15.59
CA LEU A 178 24.24 -14.19 16.49
C LEU A 178 23.85 -14.52 17.93
N ARG A 179 22.78 -15.30 18.13
CA ARG A 179 22.35 -15.75 19.45
C ARG A 179 23.42 -16.67 20.09
N ASP A 180 23.93 -17.61 19.31
CA ASP A 180 24.94 -18.53 19.77
C ASP A 180 26.25 -17.80 20.11
N ALA A 181 26.66 -16.83 19.26
CA ALA A 181 27.82 -15.99 19.52
C ALA A 181 27.71 -15.12 20.79
N VAL A 182 26.50 -14.69 21.17
CA VAL A 182 26.26 -13.90 22.38
C VAL A 182 26.35 -14.78 23.64
N VAL A 183 26.00 -16.06 23.55
CA VAL A 183 26.05 -17.00 24.68
C VAL A 183 27.49 -17.44 24.97
N GLU A 184 28.42 -17.32 24.02
CA GLU A 184 29.84 -17.72 24.18
C GLU A 184 30.75 -16.61 24.74
N ILE A 185 30.19 -15.42 25.04
CA ILE A 185 30.97 -14.34 25.67
C ILE A 185 30.98 -14.58 27.21
N PRO A 186 32.13 -14.91 27.82
CA PRO A 186 32.23 -15.18 29.26
C PRO A 186 32.01 -13.92 30.10
#